data_1d3f90c7045ea8b7e2d4eafa30e4372d
#
_entry.id   1d3f90c7045ea8b7e2d4eafa30e4372d
#
_cell.length_a   1.000
_cell.length_b   1.000
_cell.length_c   1.000
_cell.angle_alpha   90.00
_cell.angle_beta   90.00
_cell.angle_gamma   90.00
#
_symmetry.space_group_name_H-M   'P 1'
#
loop_
_entity.id
_entity.type
_entity.pdbx_description
1 polymer ?
#
loop_
_entity_poly.entity_id
_entity_poly.type
_entity_poly.pdbx_seq_one_letter_code
_entity_poly.pdbx_strand_id
1 'polypeptide(L)'
;IFIFLDRFRTRHLHVWFLCFCWGACVATWISMHVNTWMAGMLSVAGGVDPASGAGPAVYSAPFVEESCKALVLFALAIGMGRRMTSVVQTVSMAGLSAIGFAFVENIMYYARADNYARVTASAGDPKQAVMELVLLRGVYASFGHPLFTSMTGIGLALGLRSRSRLVRIFAPTTGFVMAVVGHMLFNGFSSVLPMAILKKLWFVALGIVASVVVFLVIRTVLEGRMIRYRLEDYVKGGWLPNSDADTLSALRRRQWAALVALSQGPRRWWHTLEFLRVGTDLAYLRDAIVRGLDDDPGPRQIELINRMNVLRPAAITVARGAKLSKPRLFAFLKRRRNQPVNNELQWAPPQA
;
A
#
# COMPACT_ATOMS: atom_id res chain seq x y z
N ILE A 1 6.87 -4.40 4.39
CA ILE A 1 7.05 -2.93 4.45
C ILE A 1 5.71 -2.24 4.19
N PHE A 2 5.03 -2.41 3.05
CA PHE A 2 3.81 -1.69 2.67
C PHE A 2 2.69 -1.79 3.71
N ILE A 3 2.33 -2.99 4.14
CA ILE A 3 1.35 -3.25 5.20
C ILE A 3 1.75 -2.58 6.53
N PHE A 4 3.05 -2.44 6.78
CA PHE A 4 3.56 -1.82 7.98
C PHE A 4 3.51 -0.30 7.95
N LEU A 5 3.63 0.32 6.78
CA LEU A 5 3.61 1.76 6.61
C LEU A 5 2.18 2.33 6.56
N ASP A 6 1.23 1.62 5.95
CA ASP A 6 -0.17 2.03 5.85
C ASP A 6 -0.96 1.74 7.14
N ARG A 7 -0.55 2.41 8.24
CA ARG A 7 -1.12 2.16 9.57
C ARG A 7 -2.22 3.13 9.99
N PHE A 8 -2.35 4.25 9.33
CA PHE A 8 -3.44 5.19 9.63
C PHE A 8 -4.76 4.73 9.03
N ARG A 9 -4.75 4.15 7.85
CA ARG A 9 -5.93 3.63 7.16
C ARG A 9 -6.11 2.12 7.31
N THR A 10 -5.80 1.58 8.48
CA THR A 10 -5.90 0.14 8.74
C THR A 10 -7.26 -0.43 8.36
N ARG A 11 -7.23 -1.47 7.54
CA ARG A 11 -8.22 -2.55 7.39
C ARG A 11 -9.16 -2.52 6.21
N HIS A 12 -8.61 -2.23 5.08
CA HIS A 12 -9.16 -2.84 3.90
C HIS A 12 -8.35 -4.11 3.55
N LEU A 13 -8.25 -5.06 4.50
CA LEU A 13 -7.54 -6.33 4.27
C LEU A 13 -8.02 -7.02 3.00
N HIS A 14 -9.33 -6.96 2.73
CA HIS A 14 -9.93 -7.46 1.49
C HIS A 14 -9.40 -6.71 0.24
N VAL A 15 -9.17 -5.40 0.32
CA VAL A 15 -8.61 -4.63 -0.79
C VAL A 15 -7.12 -4.96 -0.99
N TRP A 16 -6.36 -5.12 0.09
CA TRP A 16 -4.97 -5.54 0.01
C TRP A 16 -4.84 -6.95 -0.58
N PHE A 17 -5.69 -7.87 -0.11
CA PHE A 17 -5.77 -9.22 -0.66
C PHE A 17 -6.17 -9.20 -2.14
N LEU A 18 -7.17 -8.38 -2.50
CA LEU A 18 -7.57 -8.18 -3.89
C LEU A 18 -6.41 -7.67 -4.75
N CYS A 19 -5.65 -6.66 -4.31
CA CYS A 19 -4.50 -6.16 -5.06
C CYS A 19 -3.43 -7.23 -5.25
N PHE A 20 -3.11 -7.98 -4.21
CA PHE A 20 -2.14 -9.07 -4.30
C PHE A 20 -2.61 -10.17 -5.26
N CYS A 21 -3.85 -10.66 -5.10
CA CYS A 21 -4.42 -11.70 -5.97
C CYS A 21 -4.58 -11.22 -7.42
N TRP A 22 -4.95 -9.95 -7.62
CA TRP A 22 -4.97 -9.36 -8.96
C TRP A 22 -3.60 -9.47 -9.63
N GLY A 23 -2.56 -9.02 -8.94
CA GLY A 23 -1.18 -9.12 -9.44
C GLY A 23 -0.78 -10.56 -9.71
N ALA A 24 -1.00 -11.45 -8.75
CA ALA A 24 -0.62 -12.85 -8.83
C ALA A 24 -1.36 -13.65 -9.92
N CYS A 25 -2.65 -13.41 -10.10
CA CYS A 25 -3.48 -14.22 -10.99
C CYS A 25 -3.79 -13.48 -12.30
N VAL A 26 -4.45 -12.32 -12.21
CA VAL A 26 -5.01 -11.65 -13.38
C VAL A 26 -3.92 -10.95 -14.19
N ALA A 27 -3.12 -10.09 -13.53
CA ALA A 27 -2.08 -9.35 -14.23
C ALA A 27 -1.02 -10.28 -14.82
N THR A 28 -0.59 -11.30 -14.09
CA THR A 28 0.39 -12.28 -14.58
C THR A 28 -0.18 -13.08 -15.75
N TRP A 29 -1.44 -13.55 -15.65
CA TRP A 29 -2.06 -14.32 -16.73
C TRP A 29 -2.19 -13.51 -18.02
N ILE A 30 -2.72 -12.27 -17.94
CA ILE A 30 -2.84 -11.39 -19.11
C ILE A 30 -1.47 -11.09 -19.71
N SER A 31 -0.50 -10.70 -18.85
CA SER A 31 0.84 -10.34 -19.30
C SER A 31 1.55 -11.49 -20.00
N MET A 32 1.41 -12.72 -19.49
CA MET A 32 2.01 -13.88 -20.11
C MET A 32 1.50 -14.11 -21.54
N HIS A 33 0.18 -14.03 -21.75
CA HIS A 33 -0.41 -14.24 -23.08
C HIS A 33 -0.09 -13.09 -24.03
N VAL A 34 -0.23 -11.84 -23.57
CA VAL A 34 0.06 -10.66 -24.39
C VAL A 34 1.55 -10.58 -24.72
N ASN A 35 2.44 -10.82 -23.77
CA ASN A 35 3.89 -10.80 -24.02
C ASN A 35 4.30 -11.90 -25.02
N THR A 36 3.72 -13.10 -24.95
CA THR A 36 3.99 -14.16 -25.92
C THR A 36 3.53 -13.77 -27.31
N TRP A 37 2.33 -13.20 -27.44
CA TRP A 37 1.81 -12.70 -28.71
C TRP A 37 2.67 -11.54 -29.27
N MET A 38 3.00 -10.55 -28.44
CA MET A 38 3.86 -9.41 -28.83
C MET A 38 5.26 -9.86 -29.24
N ALA A 39 5.85 -10.84 -28.54
CA ALA A 39 7.15 -11.39 -28.90
C ALA A 39 7.12 -12.00 -30.31
N GLY A 40 6.08 -12.77 -30.66
CA GLY A 40 5.87 -13.29 -32.00
C GLY A 40 5.78 -12.21 -33.06
N MET A 41 4.95 -11.16 -32.82
CA MET A 41 4.78 -10.06 -33.76
C MET A 41 6.06 -9.23 -33.97
N LEU A 42 6.79 -8.92 -32.88
CA LEU A 42 8.04 -8.15 -32.97
C LEU A 42 9.16 -8.93 -33.65
N SER A 43 9.21 -10.25 -33.48
CA SER A 43 10.17 -11.13 -34.15
C SER A 43 9.95 -11.12 -35.67
N VAL A 44 8.69 -11.22 -36.13
CA VAL A 44 8.34 -11.20 -37.56
C VAL A 44 8.64 -9.81 -38.17
N ALA A 45 8.26 -8.73 -37.50
CA ALA A 45 8.42 -7.38 -38.01
C ALA A 45 9.89 -6.92 -38.06
N GLY A 46 10.71 -7.36 -37.10
CA GLY A 46 12.11 -6.94 -36.97
C GLY A 46 13.14 -7.83 -37.66
N GLY A 47 12.73 -8.97 -38.24
CA GLY A 47 13.66 -9.94 -38.82
C GLY A 47 14.65 -10.54 -37.83
N VAL A 48 14.34 -10.46 -36.53
CA VAL A 48 15.21 -10.91 -35.42
C VAL A 48 14.81 -12.33 -35.03
N ASP A 49 15.80 -13.17 -34.71
CA ASP A 49 15.54 -14.50 -34.18
C ASP A 49 14.63 -14.42 -32.93
N PRO A 50 13.45 -15.10 -32.95
CA PRO A 50 12.55 -15.16 -31.81
C PRO A 50 13.22 -15.66 -30.51
N ALA A 51 14.29 -16.47 -30.64
CA ALA A 51 15.03 -16.98 -29.52
C ALA A 51 15.87 -15.90 -28.79
N SER A 52 16.16 -14.77 -29.43
CA SER A 52 16.93 -13.69 -28.79
C SER A 52 16.21 -13.00 -27.64
N GLY A 53 14.85 -12.99 -27.65
CA GLY A 53 13.97 -12.56 -26.53
C GLY A 53 14.22 -11.18 -25.93
N ALA A 54 15.38 -10.57 -26.21
CA ALA A 54 15.83 -9.34 -25.55
C ALA A 54 14.96 -8.12 -25.89
N GLY A 55 14.62 -7.93 -27.16
CA GLY A 55 13.80 -6.80 -27.61
C GLY A 55 12.41 -6.80 -26.95
N PRO A 56 11.60 -7.85 -27.09
CA PRO A 56 10.31 -7.96 -26.41
C PRO A 56 10.40 -7.81 -24.90
N ALA A 57 11.39 -8.44 -24.24
CA ALA A 57 11.57 -8.36 -22.80
C ALA A 57 11.93 -6.94 -22.30
N VAL A 58 12.61 -6.13 -23.12
CA VAL A 58 12.99 -4.77 -22.76
C VAL A 58 11.91 -3.75 -23.07
N TYR A 59 11.22 -3.86 -24.21
CA TYR A 59 10.31 -2.80 -24.66
C TYR A 59 8.83 -3.13 -24.41
N SER A 60 8.38 -4.32 -24.79
CA SER A 60 6.97 -4.67 -24.76
C SER A 60 6.53 -5.20 -23.38
N ALA A 61 7.29 -6.10 -22.80
CA ALA A 61 6.92 -6.72 -21.54
C ALA A 61 6.74 -5.71 -20.40
N PRO A 62 7.65 -4.74 -20.15
CA PRO A 62 7.46 -3.74 -19.11
C PRO A 62 6.18 -2.91 -19.27
N PHE A 63 5.85 -2.53 -20.51
CA PHE A 63 4.64 -1.77 -20.77
C PHE A 63 3.38 -2.60 -20.47
N VAL A 64 3.31 -3.82 -20.95
CA VAL A 64 2.17 -4.73 -20.74
C VAL A 64 2.01 -5.04 -19.25
N GLU A 65 3.10 -5.37 -18.59
CA GLU A 65 3.09 -5.76 -17.17
C GLU A 65 2.71 -4.61 -16.24
N GLU A 66 3.30 -3.41 -16.43
CA GLU A 66 2.93 -2.25 -15.61
C GLU A 66 1.49 -1.81 -15.90
N SER A 67 1.00 -1.95 -17.14
CA SER A 67 -0.41 -1.72 -17.47
C SER A 67 -1.32 -2.67 -16.70
N CYS A 68 -1.04 -3.97 -16.73
CA CYS A 68 -1.85 -4.99 -16.04
C CYS A 68 -1.83 -4.82 -14.51
N LYS A 69 -0.67 -4.51 -13.93
CA LYS A 69 -0.53 -4.22 -12.49
C LYS A 69 -1.29 -2.97 -12.07
N ALA A 70 -1.29 -1.92 -12.94
CA ALA A 70 -1.94 -0.65 -12.67
C ALA A 70 -3.47 -0.71 -12.81
N LEU A 71 -4.03 -1.60 -13.61
CA LEU A 71 -5.48 -1.70 -13.85
C LEU A 71 -6.29 -1.79 -12.56
N VAL A 72 -5.86 -2.59 -11.58
CA VAL A 72 -6.56 -2.69 -10.28
C VAL A 72 -6.55 -1.37 -9.52
N LEU A 73 -5.47 -0.58 -9.62
CA LEU A 73 -5.36 0.71 -8.95
C LEU A 73 -6.34 1.72 -9.56
N PHE A 74 -6.43 1.76 -10.89
CA PHE A 74 -7.37 2.63 -11.59
C PHE A 74 -8.82 2.20 -11.36
N ALA A 75 -9.11 0.90 -11.36
CA ALA A 75 -10.44 0.38 -11.03
C ALA A 75 -10.87 0.75 -9.61
N LEU A 76 -9.95 0.59 -8.64
CA LEU A 76 -10.19 1.02 -7.25
C LEU A 76 -10.34 2.53 -7.14
N ALA A 77 -9.58 3.31 -7.90
CA ALA A 77 -9.70 4.77 -7.92
C ALA A 77 -11.07 5.24 -8.46
N ILE A 78 -11.60 4.55 -9.46
CA ILE A 78 -12.96 4.83 -9.98
C ILE A 78 -14.02 4.45 -8.95
N GLY A 79 -13.93 3.24 -8.36
CA GLY A 79 -14.93 2.74 -7.42
C GLY A 79 -14.86 3.35 -6.01
N MET A 80 -13.66 3.70 -5.54
CA MET A 80 -13.39 4.12 -4.17
C MET A 80 -12.68 5.49 -4.07
N GLY A 81 -12.57 6.26 -5.17
CA GLY A 81 -11.69 7.41 -5.31
C GLY A 81 -11.71 8.39 -4.14
N ARG A 82 -12.88 8.73 -3.61
CA ARG A 82 -13.01 9.58 -2.42
C ARG A 82 -12.43 8.95 -1.14
N ARG A 83 -12.17 7.64 -1.13
CA ARG A 83 -11.58 6.89 -0.01
C ARG A 83 -10.09 6.58 -0.22
N MET A 84 -9.56 6.74 -1.45
CA MET A 84 -8.16 6.52 -1.81
C MET A 84 -7.36 7.83 -1.79
N THR A 85 -7.34 8.53 -0.66
CA THR A 85 -6.72 9.85 -0.56
C THR A 85 -5.35 9.86 0.13
N SER A 86 -4.89 8.75 0.68
CA SER A 86 -3.56 8.60 1.27
C SER A 86 -2.54 8.15 0.22
N VAL A 87 -1.40 8.85 0.16
CA VAL A 87 -0.27 8.45 -0.70
C VAL A 87 0.27 7.10 -0.27
N VAL A 88 0.42 6.88 1.04
CA VAL A 88 0.94 5.62 1.60
C VAL A 88 0.01 4.46 1.24
N GLN A 89 -1.31 4.64 1.37
CA GLN A 89 -2.30 3.64 1.02
C GLN A 89 -2.21 3.23 -0.47
N THR A 90 -2.18 4.22 -1.36
CA THR A 90 -2.16 3.96 -2.81
C THR A 90 -0.86 3.28 -3.24
N VAL A 91 0.28 3.71 -2.67
CA VAL A 91 1.58 3.04 -2.89
C VAL A 91 1.58 1.62 -2.31
N SER A 92 0.95 1.39 -1.16
CA SER A 92 0.83 0.04 -0.58
C SER A 92 0.02 -0.90 -1.47
N MET A 93 -1.09 -0.42 -2.04
CA MET A 93 -1.89 -1.18 -3.01
C MET A 93 -1.11 -1.49 -4.29
N ALA A 94 -0.37 -0.51 -4.82
CA ALA A 94 0.51 -0.67 -5.96
C ALA A 94 1.60 -1.72 -5.70
N GLY A 95 2.28 -1.61 -4.57
CA GLY A 95 3.31 -2.55 -4.14
C GLY A 95 2.76 -3.97 -3.96
N LEU A 96 1.54 -4.13 -3.42
CA LEU A 96 0.92 -5.45 -3.26
C LEU A 96 0.56 -6.09 -4.60
N SER A 97 0.02 -5.32 -5.57
CA SER A 97 -0.20 -5.81 -6.93
C SER A 97 1.12 -6.26 -7.57
N ALA A 98 2.18 -5.47 -7.43
CA ALA A 98 3.49 -5.79 -7.96
C ALA A 98 4.14 -7.01 -7.28
N ILE A 99 4.00 -7.16 -5.97
CA ILE A 99 4.52 -8.33 -5.23
C ILE A 99 3.76 -9.60 -5.65
N GLY A 100 2.43 -9.52 -5.79
CA GLY A 100 1.63 -10.65 -6.27
C GLY A 100 2.08 -11.10 -7.67
N PHE A 101 2.28 -10.14 -8.58
CA PHE A 101 2.81 -10.40 -9.92
C PHE A 101 4.20 -11.05 -9.86
N ALA A 102 5.15 -10.43 -9.17
CA ALA A 102 6.53 -10.94 -9.05
C ALA A 102 6.58 -12.34 -8.42
N PHE A 103 5.68 -12.64 -7.48
CA PHE A 103 5.60 -13.94 -6.84
C PHE A 103 5.32 -15.05 -7.84
N VAL A 104 4.28 -14.91 -8.66
CA VAL A 104 3.91 -15.92 -9.65
C VAL A 104 4.89 -15.95 -10.82
N GLU A 105 5.33 -14.78 -11.28
CA GLU A 105 6.33 -14.67 -12.34
C GLU A 105 7.63 -15.40 -11.95
N ASN A 106 8.11 -15.22 -10.72
CA ASN A 106 9.31 -15.90 -10.25
C ASN A 106 9.13 -17.44 -10.23
N ILE A 107 7.97 -17.94 -9.80
CA ILE A 107 7.68 -19.38 -9.86
C ILE A 107 7.81 -19.89 -11.31
N MET A 108 7.27 -19.15 -12.28
CA MET A 108 7.38 -19.52 -13.69
C MET A 108 8.84 -19.50 -14.20
N TYR A 109 9.63 -18.51 -13.79
CA TYR A 109 11.05 -18.46 -14.14
C TYR A 109 11.83 -19.62 -13.52
N TYR A 110 11.57 -19.98 -12.26
CA TYR A 110 12.23 -21.10 -11.60
C TYR A 110 11.88 -22.43 -12.27
N ALA A 111 10.60 -22.63 -12.62
CA ALA A 111 10.15 -23.81 -13.36
C ALA A 111 10.80 -23.91 -14.76
N ARG A 112 10.94 -22.77 -15.46
CA ARG A 112 11.61 -22.73 -16.75
C ARG A 112 13.10 -23.05 -16.63
N ALA A 113 13.78 -22.53 -15.60
CA ALA A 113 15.20 -22.81 -15.36
C ALA A 113 15.42 -24.28 -15.03
N ASP A 114 14.59 -24.89 -14.18
CA ASP A 114 14.66 -26.31 -13.86
C ASP A 114 14.46 -27.18 -15.11
N ASN A 115 13.40 -26.88 -15.88
CA ASN A 115 13.11 -27.63 -17.11
C ASN A 115 14.24 -27.50 -18.14
N TYR A 116 14.74 -26.28 -18.37
CA TYR A 116 15.84 -26.03 -19.30
C TYR A 116 17.11 -26.82 -18.90
N ALA A 117 17.49 -26.80 -17.63
CA ALA A 117 18.66 -27.50 -17.14
C ALA A 117 18.50 -29.04 -17.21
N ARG A 118 17.27 -29.58 -17.10
CA ARG A 118 17.02 -31.02 -17.26
C ARG A 118 17.12 -31.52 -18.71
N VAL A 119 16.72 -30.66 -19.68
CA VAL A 119 16.71 -31.04 -21.09
C VAL A 119 17.99 -30.65 -21.84
N THR A 120 18.85 -29.82 -21.27
CA THR A 120 20.06 -29.30 -21.89
C THR A 120 21.30 -29.77 -21.12
N ALA A 121 21.99 -30.78 -21.65
CA ALA A 121 23.14 -31.37 -20.96
C ALA A 121 24.27 -30.39 -20.58
N SER A 122 24.42 -29.28 -21.32
CA SER A 122 25.41 -28.24 -21.03
C SER A 122 24.96 -27.21 -19.99
N ALA A 123 23.73 -27.25 -19.50
CA ALA A 123 23.20 -26.25 -18.59
C ALA A 123 23.54 -26.49 -17.09
N GLY A 124 24.22 -27.60 -16.78
CA GLY A 124 24.64 -27.93 -15.42
C GLY A 124 23.55 -28.54 -14.54
N ASP A 125 23.74 -28.49 -13.23
CA ASP A 125 22.79 -29.04 -12.26
C ASP A 125 21.50 -28.19 -12.19
N PRO A 126 20.32 -28.79 -12.39
CA PRO A 126 19.02 -28.08 -12.29
C PRO A 126 18.81 -27.37 -10.95
N LYS A 127 19.24 -27.98 -9.85
CA LYS A 127 19.11 -27.35 -8.51
C LYS A 127 19.97 -26.10 -8.37
N GLN A 128 21.19 -26.13 -8.92
CA GLN A 128 22.08 -24.98 -8.91
C GLN A 128 21.51 -23.85 -9.78
N ALA A 129 21.04 -24.14 -10.99
CA ALA A 129 20.43 -23.15 -11.88
C ALA A 129 19.20 -22.46 -11.24
N VAL A 130 18.34 -23.21 -10.59
CA VAL A 130 17.19 -22.66 -9.84
C VAL A 130 17.67 -21.81 -8.67
N MET A 131 18.65 -22.28 -7.89
CA MET A 131 19.15 -21.54 -6.73
C MET A 131 19.78 -20.19 -7.11
N GLU A 132 20.59 -20.17 -8.16
CA GLU A 132 21.16 -18.94 -8.69
C GLU A 132 20.08 -17.94 -9.12
N LEU A 133 19.04 -18.43 -9.77
CA LEU A 133 17.91 -17.60 -10.19
C LEU A 133 17.06 -17.12 -9.00
N VAL A 134 16.88 -17.94 -7.96
CA VAL A 134 16.24 -17.56 -6.70
C VAL A 134 17.02 -16.42 -6.02
N LEU A 135 18.32 -16.51 -5.96
CA LEU A 135 19.16 -15.45 -5.42
C LEU A 135 19.06 -14.17 -6.26
N LEU A 136 19.15 -14.30 -7.58
CA LEU A 136 19.10 -13.14 -8.48
C LEU A 136 17.75 -12.44 -8.42
N ARG A 137 16.64 -13.15 -8.67
CA ARG A 137 15.30 -12.57 -8.77
C ARG A 137 14.61 -12.42 -7.43
N GLY A 138 14.78 -13.39 -6.53
CA GLY A 138 14.09 -13.43 -5.23
C GLY A 138 14.77 -12.57 -4.15
N VAL A 139 16.08 -12.34 -4.26
CA VAL A 139 16.84 -11.54 -3.28
C VAL A 139 17.33 -10.24 -3.90
N TYR A 140 18.20 -10.30 -4.90
CA TYR A 140 18.86 -9.11 -5.44
C TYR A 140 17.90 -8.20 -6.23
N ALA A 141 16.96 -8.75 -7.00
CA ALA A 141 16.02 -8.00 -7.83
C ALA A 141 14.60 -7.93 -7.26
N SER A 142 14.34 -8.45 -6.06
CA SER A 142 13.01 -8.55 -5.43
C SER A 142 12.27 -7.22 -5.28
N PHE A 143 12.99 -6.11 -5.23
CA PHE A 143 12.43 -4.76 -5.08
C PHE A 143 11.98 -4.13 -6.42
N GLY A 144 12.36 -4.68 -7.58
CA GLY A 144 12.16 -4.05 -8.89
C GLY A 144 10.67 -3.75 -9.16
N HIS A 145 9.84 -4.77 -9.29
CA HIS A 145 8.41 -4.60 -9.55
C HIS A 145 7.70 -3.70 -8.52
N PRO A 146 7.86 -3.90 -7.18
CA PRO A 146 7.29 -2.99 -6.19
C PRO A 146 7.75 -1.54 -6.35
N LEU A 147 9.00 -1.30 -6.70
CA LEU A 147 9.53 0.03 -6.91
C LEU A 147 8.88 0.72 -8.11
N PHE A 148 8.82 0.04 -9.26
CA PHE A 148 8.27 0.62 -10.49
C PHE A 148 6.78 0.91 -10.34
N THR A 149 5.98 -0.07 -9.97
CA THR A 149 4.53 0.12 -9.82
C THR A 149 4.18 1.14 -8.72
N SER A 150 5.05 1.34 -7.72
CA SER A 150 4.90 2.40 -6.70
C SER A 150 4.88 3.80 -7.30
N MET A 151 5.56 4.05 -8.43
CA MET A 151 5.52 5.35 -9.13
C MET A 151 4.10 5.64 -9.65
N THR A 152 3.45 4.63 -10.24
CA THR A 152 2.02 4.73 -10.60
C THR A 152 1.15 5.04 -9.38
N GLY A 153 1.39 4.37 -8.26
CA GLY A 153 0.69 4.62 -6.99
C GLY A 153 0.86 6.06 -6.48
N ILE A 154 2.07 6.61 -6.53
CA ILE A 154 2.35 8.01 -6.14
C ILE A 154 1.61 8.97 -7.07
N GLY A 155 1.74 8.81 -8.38
CA GLY A 155 1.08 9.65 -9.36
C GLY A 155 -0.44 9.66 -9.20
N LEU A 156 -1.04 8.48 -9.02
CA LEU A 156 -2.48 8.34 -8.80
C LEU A 156 -2.93 9.06 -7.52
N ALA A 157 -2.20 8.90 -6.41
CA ALA A 157 -2.51 9.58 -5.15
C ALA A 157 -2.45 11.11 -5.28
N LEU A 158 -1.47 11.63 -6.01
CA LEU A 158 -1.35 13.06 -6.26
C LEU A 158 -2.52 13.58 -7.12
N GLY A 159 -2.91 12.83 -8.15
CA GLY A 159 -4.07 13.15 -8.98
C GLY A 159 -5.37 13.18 -8.19
N LEU A 160 -5.65 12.16 -7.39
CA LEU A 160 -6.87 12.05 -6.56
C LEU A 160 -6.99 13.15 -5.50
N ARG A 161 -5.88 13.77 -5.10
CA ARG A 161 -5.83 14.83 -4.09
C ARG A 161 -5.86 16.24 -4.69
N SER A 162 -5.98 16.40 -5.99
CA SER A 162 -5.93 17.69 -6.67
C SER A 162 -7.29 18.14 -7.19
N ARG A 163 -7.56 19.42 -7.10
CA ARG A 163 -8.69 20.10 -7.79
C ARG A 163 -8.40 20.36 -9.27
N SER A 164 -7.13 20.52 -9.62
CA SER A 164 -6.70 20.81 -10.98
C SER A 164 -6.97 19.60 -11.88
N ARG A 165 -7.73 19.79 -12.97
CA ARG A 165 -7.97 18.76 -13.99
C ARG A 165 -6.65 18.28 -14.61
N LEU A 166 -5.72 19.20 -14.85
CA LEU A 166 -4.40 18.88 -15.41
C LEU A 166 -3.64 17.92 -14.46
N VAL A 167 -3.56 18.24 -13.16
CA VAL A 167 -2.88 17.35 -12.19
C VAL A 167 -3.59 16.01 -12.08
N ARG A 168 -4.92 15.97 -12.16
CA ARG A 168 -5.69 14.72 -12.09
C ARG A 168 -5.41 13.78 -13.27
N ILE A 169 -5.02 14.30 -14.42
CA ILE A 169 -4.67 13.52 -15.60
C ILE A 169 -3.15 13.27 -15.65
N PHE A 170 -2.35 14.34 -15.57
CA PHE A 170 -0.91 14.23 -15.80
C PHE A 170 -0.17 13.53 -14.65
N ALA A 171 -0.57 13.67 -13.40
CA ALA A 171 0.16 13.01 -12.31
C ALA A 171 0.06 11.48 -12.37
N PRO A 172 -1.13 10.84 -12.55
CA PRO A 172 -1.21 9.40 -12.76
C PRO A 172 -0.46 8.93 -14.01
N THR A 173 -0.60 9.67 -15.13
CA THR A 173 0.07 9.34 -16.39
C THR A 173 1.60 9.39 -16.23
N THR A 174 2.14 10.45 -15.62
CA THR A 174 3.57 10.57 -15.36
C THR A 174 4.06 9.44 -14.46
N GLY A 175 3.33 9.12 -13.38
CA GLY A 175 3.68 8.01 -12.50
C GLY A 175 3.71 6.67 -13.23
N PHE A 176 2.74 6.42 -14.11
CA PHE A 176 2.70 5.22 -14.94
C PHE A 176 3.86 5.17 -15.95
N VAL A 177 4.13 6.27 -16.66
CA VAL A 177 5.26 6.36 -17.61
C VAL A 177 6.59 6.13 -16.89
N MET A 178 6.78 6.70 -15.68
CA MET A 178 7.98 6.46 -14.87
C MET A 178 8.11 4.99 -14.47
N ALA A 179 7.01 4.31 -14.13
CA ALA A 179 7.02 2.89 -13.83
C ALA A 179 7.48 2.06 -15.03
N VAL A 180 6.89 2.31 -16.21
CA VAL A 180 7.23 1.62 -17.45
C VAL A 180 8.68 1.87 -17.86
N VAL A 181 9.12 3.13 -17.91
CA VAL A 181 10.49 3.50 -18.27
C VAL A 181 11.52 2.93 -17.29
N GLY A 182 11.25 3.03 -15.98
CA GLY A 182 12.12 2.44 -14.95
C GLY A 182 12.27 0.93 -15.11
N HIS A 183 11.18 0.24 -15.44
CA HIS A 183 11.17 -1.21 -15.69
C HIS A 183 11.92 -1.55 -16.98
N MET A 184 11.70 -0.77 -18.06
CA MET A 184 12.44 -0.93 -19.32
C MET A 184 13.95 -0.76 -19.14
N LEU A 185 14.35 0.27 -18.41
CA LEU A 185 15.78 0.51 -18.10
C LEU A 185 16.36 -0.63 -17.28
N PHE A 186 15.65 -1.14 -16.28
CA PHE A 186 16.09 -2.26 -15.47
C PHE A 186 16.30 -3.52 -16.32
N ASN A 187 15.33 -3.88 -17.15
CA ASN A 187 15.44 -5.04 -18.03
C ASN A 187 16.53 -4.84 -19.09
N GLY A 188 16.63 -3.64 -19.69
CA GLY A 188 17.63 -3.31 -20.69
C GLY A 188 19.05 -3.40 -20.11
N PHE A 189 19.30 -2.77 -18.97
CA PHE A 189 20.62 -2.85 -18.32
C PHE A 189 20.97 -4.27 -17.92
N SER A 190 20.01 -5.02 -17.39
CA SER A 190 20.24 -6.43 -17.02
C SER A 190 20.57 -7.32 -18.20
N SER A 191 20.14 -6.96 -19.41
CA SER A 191 20.36 -7.73 -20.64
C SER A 191 21.69 -7.43 -21.33
N VAL A 192 22.23 -6.21 -21.20
CA VAL A 192 23.37 -5.76 -22.01
C VAL A 192 24.63 -5.41 -21.20
N LEU A 193 24.52 -5.14 -19.89
CA LEU A 193 25.65 -4.67 -19.10
C LEU A 193 26.42 -5.81 -18.44
N PRO A 194 27.76 -5.70 -18.36
CA PRO A 194 28.57 -6.65 -17.62
C PRO A 194 28.24 -6.68 -16.12
N MET A 195 28.38 -7.83 -15.48
CA MET A 195 28.08 -8.04 -14.06
C MET A 195 28.77 -7.03 -13.13
N ALA A 196 29.99 -6.60 -13.46
CA ALA A 196 30.72 -5.59 -12.69
C ALA A 196 30.00 -4.24 -12.64
N ILE A 197 29.36 -3.83 -13.73
CA ILE A 197 28.56 -2.60 -13.82
C ILE A 197 27.20 -2.83 -13.13
N LEU A 198 26.56 -3.97 -13.34
CA LEU A 198 25.29 -4.31 -12.69
C LEU A 198 25.39 -4.29 -11.16
N LYS A 199 26.49 -4.76 -10.59
CA LYS A 199 26.75 -4.66 -9.13
C LYS A 199 26.79 -3.20 -8.66
N LYS A 200 27.39 -2.28 -9.41
CA LYS A 200 27.39 -0.84 -9.07
C LYS A 200 25.97 -0.24 -9.17
N LEU A 201 25.25 -0.55 -10.25
CA LEU A 201 23.87 -0.09 -10.45
C LEU A 201 22.92 -0.66 -9.39
N TRP A 202 23.18 -1.85 -8.86
CA TRP A 202 22.42 -2.41 -7.76
C TRP A 202 22.50 -1.56 -6.49
N PHE A 203 23.68 -1.03 -6.12
CA PHE A 203 23.80 -0.09 -5.01
C PHE A 203 23.03 1.22 -5.27
N VAL A 204 23.03 1.72 -6.52
CA VAL A 204 22.22 2.88 -6.90
C VAL A 204 20.73 2.56 -6.73
N ALA A 205 20.28 1.40 -7.19
CA ALA A 205 18.91 0.95 -7.05
C ALA A 205 18.51 0.82 -5.56
N LEU A 206 19.38 0.29 -4.70
CA LEU A 206 19.15 0.28 -3.25
C LEU A 206 19.01 1.68 -2.66
N GLY A 207 19.82 2.63 -3.13
CA GLY A 207 19.70 4.05 -2.74
C GLY A 207 18.33 4.64 -3.12
N ILE A 208 17.82 4.32 -4.32
CA ILE A 208 16.49 4.71 -4.77
C ILE A 208 15.41 4.07 -3.89
N VAL A 209 15.51 2.78 -3.61
CA VAL A 209 14.57 2.08 -2.70
C VAL A 209 14.59 2.71 -1.31
N ALA A 210 15.76 2.98 -0.76
CA ALA A 210 15.90 3.65 0.54
C ALA A 210 15.24 5.04 0.52
N SER A 211 15.42 5.81 -0.55
CA SER A 211 14.79 7.13 -0.74
C SER A 211 13.28 7.04 -0.78
N VAL A 212 12.71 6.04 -1.47
CA VAL A 212 11.26 5.79 -1.49
C VAL A 212 10.75 5.39 -0.11
N VAL A 213 11.47 4.55 0.62
CA VAL A 213 11.11 4.18 2.00
C VAL A 213 11.12 5.40 2.91
N VAL A 214 12.17 6.22 2.85
CA VAL A 214 12.25 7.49 3.62
C VAL A 214 11.10 8.42 3.25
N PHE A 215 10.80 8.58 1.96
CA PHE A 215 9.64 9.35 1.50
C PHE A 215 8.34 8.84 2.10
N LEU A 216 8.08 7.53 2.11
CA LEU A 216 6.87 6.94 2.68
C LEU A 216 6.81 7.12 4.21
N VAL A 217 7.93 7.03 4.91
CA VAL A 217 8.00 7.32 6.35
C VAL A 217 7.66 8.78 6.62
N ILE A 218 8.24 9.71 5.85
CA ILE A 218 7.91 11.14 5.95
C ILE A 218 6.41 11.35 5.67
N ARG A 219 5.87 10.74 4.62
CA ARG A 219 4.43 10.82 4.30
C ARG A 219 3.56 10.30 5.43
N THR A 220 3.94 9.20 6.08
CA THR A 220 3.22 8.67 7.25
C THR A 220 3.22 9.65 8.41
N VAL A 221 4.35 10.31 8.70
CA VAL A 221 4.42 11.35 9.73
C VAL A 221 3.54 12.56 9.38
N LEU A 222 3.59 13.01 8.12
CA LEU A 222 2.76 14.11 7.64
C LEU A 222 1.27 13.78 7.68
N GLU A 223 0.88 12.54 7.41
CA GLU A 223 -0.50 12.07 7.58
C GLU A 223 -0.96 12.16 9.03
N GLY A 224 -0.14 11.75 9.99
CA GLY A 224 -0.45 11.91 11.41
C GLY A 224 -0.63 13.38 11.81
N ARG A 225 0.21 14.28 11.29
CA ARG A 225 0.06 15.75 11.51
C ARG A 225 -1.22 16.29 10.87
N MET A 226 -1.53 15.86 9.65
CA MET A 226 -2.77 16.24 8.96
C MET A 226 -3.98 15.77 9.74
N ILE A 227 -4.02 14.51 10.18
CA ILE A 227 -5.10 13.96 11.02
C ILE A 227 -5.29 14.82 12.27
N ARG A 228 -4.20 15.16 12.98
CA ARG A 228 -4.26 16.03 14.16
C ARG A 228 -4.89 17.38 13.82
N TYR A 229 -4.36 18.05 12.81
CA TYR A 229 -4.80 19.39 12.42
C TYR A 229 -6.28 19.43 12.01
N ARG A 230 -6.75 18.42 11.25
CA ARG A 230 -8.15 18.35 10.81
C ARG A 230 -9.13 17.99 11.95
N LEU A 231 -8.70 17.17 12.90
CA LEU A 231 -9.54 16.82 14.06
C LEU A 231 -9.59 17.97 15.09
N GLU A 232 -8.60 18.85 15.11
CA GLU A 232 -8.65 20.04 15.97
C GLU A 232 -9.82 20.97 15.66
N ASP A 233 -10.31 21.02 14.41
CA ASP A 233 -11.51 21.77 14.05
C ASP A 233 -12.73 21.26 14.84
N TYR A 234 -12.87 19.94 14.97
CA TYR A 234 -13.98 19.31 15.72
C TYR A 234 -13.78 19.43 17.24
N VAL A 235 -12.55 19.43 17.71
CA VAL A 235 -12.25 19.64 19.13
C VAL A 235 -12.59 21.06 19.53
N LYS A 236 -12.20 22.06 18.75
CA LYS A 236 -12.54 23.46 18.97
C LYS A 236 -14.04 23.75 18.92
N GLY A 237 -14.76 23.03 18.05
CA GLY A 237 -16.21 23.08 17.95
C GLY A 237 -16.95 22.28 19.05
N GLY A 238 -16.24 21.64 19.99
CA GLY A 238 -16.86 20.84 21.05
C GLY A 238 -17.44 19.49 20.62
N TRP A 239 -17.20 19.07 19.37
CA TRP A 239 -17.72 17.79 18.84
C TRP A 239 -16.89 16.57 19.26
N LEU A 240 -15.60 16.76 19.52
CA LEU A 240 -14.68 15.69 19.93
C LEU A 240 -13.82 16.11 21.12
N PRO A 241 -13.51 15.21 22.06
CA PRO A 241 -12.52 15.46 23.10
C PRO A 241 -11.09 15.43 22.54
N ASN A 242 -10.17 16.15 23.19
CA ASN A 242 -8.74 16.19 22.82
C ASN A 242 -8.10 14.80 22.79
N SER A 243 -8.50 13.88 23.67
CA SER A 243 -7.98 12.52 23.75
C SER A 243 -8.20 11.72 22.47
N ASP A 244 -9.29 12.00 21.73
CA ASP A 244 -9.57 11.35 20.44
C ASP A 244 -8.57 11.82 19.39
N ALA A 245 -8.39 13.14 19.23
CA ALA A 245 -7.42 13.70 18.30
C ALA A 245 -5.98 13.25 18.65
N ASP A 246 -5.64 13.17 19.95
CA ASP A 246 -4.36 12.65 20.42
C ASP A 246 -4.13 11.19 20.06
N THR A 247 -5.15 10.35 20.26
CA THR A 247 -5.07 8.93 19.93
C THR A 247 -4.96 8.71 18.44
N LEU A 248 -5.81 9.38 17.67
CA LEU A 248 -5.95 9.17 16.22
C LEU A 248 -4.73 9.66 15.42
N SER A 249 -4.05 10.70 15.87
CA SER A 249 -2.94 11.32 15.12
C SER A 249 -1.57 10.68 15.32
N ALA A 250 -1.39 9.85 16.34
CA ALA A 250 -0.09 9.27 16.67
C ALA A 250 -0.11 7.74 16.56
N LEU A 251 0.70 7.17 15.66
CA LEU A 251 0.78 5.71 15.44
C LEU A 251 1.04 4.95 16.74
N ARG A 252 1.95 5.44 17.57
CA ARG A 252 2.29 4.81 18.84
C ARG A 252 1.07 4.72 19.77
N ARG A 253 0.28 5.79 19.88
CA ARG A 253 -0.94 5.81 20.71
C ARG A 253 -2.04 4.92 20.14
N ARG A 254 -2.22 4.92 18.82
CA ARG A 254 -3.17 4.01 18.12
C ARG A 254 -2.85 2.55 18.42
N GLN A 255 -1.58 2.18 18.23
CA GLN A 255 -1.13 0.81 18.47
C GLN A 255 -1.30 0.41 19.94
N TRP A 256 -0.94 1.31 20.84
CA TRP A 256 -1.10 1.08 22.28
C TRP A 256 -2.57 0.93 22.66
N ALA A 257 -3.45 1.80 22.18
CA ALA A 257 -4.90 1.68 22.37
C ALA A 257 -5.41 0.32 21.88
N ALA A 258 -5.00 -0.12 20.69
CA ALA A 258 -5.37 -1.42 20.15
C ALA A 258 -4.84 -2.60 20.99
N LEU A 259 -3.59 -2.55 21.47
CA LEU A 259 -2.99 -3.57 22.32
C LEU A 259 -3.67 -3.64 23.69
N VAL A 260 -3.95 -2.49 24.33
CA VAL A 260 -4.68 -2.43 25.59
C VAL A 260 -6.10 -2.96 25.41
N ALA A 261 -6.76 -2.59 24.35
CA ALA A 261 -8.10 -3.10 24.03
C ALA A 261 -8.09 -4.63 23.83
N LEU A 262 -7.08 -5.17 23.14
CA LEU A 262 -6.92 -6.61 22.94
C LEU A 262 -6.76 -7.34 24.27
N SER A 263 -5.98 -6.78 25.22
CA SER A 263 -5.81 -7.37 26.54
C SER A 263 -7.11 -7.36 27.39
N GLN A 264 -8.10 -6.57 26.99
CA GLN A 264 -9.40 -6.47 27.66
C GLN A 264 -10.50 -7.29 26.97
N GLY A 265 -10.20 -7.95 25.85
CA GLY A 265 -11.05 -8.89 25.14
C GLY A 265 -11.32 -8.50 23.67
N PRO A 266 -11.74 -9.50 22.86
CA PRO A 266 -11.89 -9.32 21.42
C PRO A 266 -12.95 -8.28 21.04
N ARG A 267 -14.06 -8.20 21.79
CA ARG A 267 -15.12 -7.22 21.53
C ARG A 267 -14.60 -5.78 21.69
N ARG A 268 -13.86 -5.50 22.78
CA ARG A 268 -13.30 -4.17 23.05
C ARG A 268 -12.22 -3.80 22.03
N TRP A 269 -11.41 -4.76 21.66
CA TRP A 269 -10.42 -4.60 20.59
C TRP A 269 -11.09 -4.22 19.27
N TRP A 270 -12.17 -4.90 18.87
CA TRP A 270 -12.91 -4.60 17.66
C TRP A 270 -13.49 -3.18 17.67
N HIS A 271 -14.16 -2.78 18.76
CA HIS A 271 -14.69 -1.42 18.90
C HIS A 271 -13.59 -0.35 18.82
N THR A 272 -12.44 -0.59 19.47
CA THR A 272 -11.31 0.34 19.40
C THR A 272 -10.79 0.48 17.97
N LEU A 273 -10.67 -0.60 17.24
CA LEU A 273 -10.19 -0.57 15.88
C LEU A 273 -11.17 0.14 14.93
N GLU A 274 -12.46 -0.09 15.14
CA GLU A 274 -13.51 0.59 14.38
C GLU A 274 -13.53 2.09 14.69
N PHE A 275 -13.40 2.47 15.96
CA PHE A 275 -13.25 3.85 16.38
C PHE A 275 -12.04 4.54 15.72
N LEU A 276 -10.87 3.87 15.71
CA LEU A 276 -9.67 4.39 15.05
C LEU A 276 -9.89 4.57 13.54
N ARG A 277 -10.66 3.68 12.90
CA ARG A 277 -11.01 3.77 11.47
C ARG A 277 -11.92 4.95 11.20
N VAL A 278 -13.04 5.02 11.90
CA VAL A 278 -14.07 6.07 11.71
C VAL A 278 -13.48 7.46 11.96
N GLY A 279 -12.69 7.62 13.03
CA GLY A 279 -12.03 8.90 13.32
C GLY A 279 -10.99 9.30 12.27
N THR A 280 -10.30 8.32 11.68
CA THR A 280 -9.39 8.60 10.54
C THR A 280 -10.19 9.02 9.30
N ASP A 281 -11.31 8.33 8.99
CA ASP A 281 -12.17 8.68 7.87
C ASP A 281 -12.75 10.09 8.03
N LEU A 282 -13.12 10.49 9.26
CA LEU A 282 -13.56 11.86 9.57
C LEU A 282 -12.46 12.91 9.29
N ALA A 283 -11.22 12.64 9.69
CA ALA A 283 -10.09 13.53 9.43
C ALA A 283 -9.83 13.70 7.93
N TYR A 284 -9.88 12.61 7.17
CA TYR A 284 -9.71 12.65 5.70
C TYR A 284 -10.89 13.32 4.99
N LEU A 285 -12.11 13.12 5.47
CA LEU A 285 -13.28 13.84 4.97
C LEU A 285 -13.10 15.34 5.17
N ARG A 286 -12.66 15.76 6.37
CA ARG A 286 -12.39 17.17 6.66
C ARG A 286 -11.27 17.74 5.76
N ASP A 287 -10.22 16.96 5.50
CA ASP A 287 -9.15 17.36 4.56
C ASP A 287 -9.70 17.53 3.13
N ALA A 288 -10.59 16.65 2.70
CA ALA A 288 -11.26 16.74 1.40
C ALA A 288 -12.15 17.99 1.29
N ILE A 289 -12.94 18.29 2.34
CA ILE A 289 -13.77 19.51 2.42
C ILE A 289 -12.91 20.77 2.27
N VAL A 290 -11.87 20.89 3.11
CA VAL A 290 -10.99 22.06 3.09
C VAL A 290 -10.27 22.24 1.75
N ARG A 291 -9.99 21.14 1.05
CA ARG A 291 -9.44 21.15 -0.31
C ARG A 291 -10.50 21.39 -1.38
N GLY A 292 -11.80 21.40 -1.03
CA GLY A 292 -12.92 21.49 -1.95
C GLY A 292 -12.99 20.31 -2.92
N LEU A 293 -12.73 19.11 -2.42
CA LEU A 293 -12.85 17.85 -3.18
C LEU A 293 -14.16 17.12 -2.90
N ASP A 294 -14.96 17.60 -1.97
CA ASP A 294 -16.27 17.06 -1.60
C ASP A 294 -17.30 18.20 -1.53
N ASP A 295 -18.31 18.14 -2.38
CA ASP A 295 -19.28 19.23 -2.57
C ASP A 295 -20.48 19.12 -1.63
N ASP A 296 -20.78 17.90 -1.09
CA ASP A 296 -21.87 17.68 -0.12
C ASP A 296 -21.41 16.75 1.03
N PRO A 297 -20.56 17.26 1.94
CA PRO A 297 -20.00 16.47 3.03
C PRO A 297 -20.92 16.34 4.25
N GLY A 298 -21.97 17.18 4.37
CA GLY A 298 -22.76 17.34 5.59
C GLY A 298 -23.31 16.02 6.17
N PRO A 299 -24.12 15.26 5.43
CA PRO A 299 -24.71 14.01 5.93
C PRO A 299 -23.65 12.99 6.37
N ARG A 300 -22.58 12.84 5.59
CA ARG A 300 -21.50 11.91 5.88
C ARG A 300 -20.64 12.33 7.08
N GLN A 301 -20.44 13.63 7.25
CA GLN A 301 -19.71 14.17 8.40
C GLN A 301 -20.47 13.87 9.69
N ILE A 302 -21.78 14.12 9.72
CA ILE A 302 -22.67 13.86 10.85
C ILE A 302 -22.70 12.35 11.17
N GLU A 303 -22.83 11.50 10.15
CA GLU A 303 -22.79 10.05 10.31
C GLU A 303 -21.51 9.58 11.01
N LEU A 304 -20.32 10.06 10.56
CA LEU A 304 -19.04 9.68 11.14
C LEU A 304 -18.90 10.15 12.59
N ILE A 305 -19.34 11.38 12.91
CA ILE A 305 -19.33 11.90 14.29
C ILE A 305 -20.24 11.06 15.19
N ASN A 306 -21.47 10.80 14.77
CA ASN A 306 -22.42 9.98 15.52
C ASN A 306 -21.86 8.57 15.76
N ARG A 307 -21.26 7.96 14.74
CA ARG A 307 -20.65 6.64 14.87
C ARG A 307 -19.45 6.66 15.83
N MET A 308 -18.63 7.70 15.84
CA MET A 308 -17.56 7.88 16.84
C MET A 308 -18.14 7.99 18.26
N ASN A 309 -19.23 8.74 18.45
CA ASN A 309 -19.88 8.89 19.76
C ASN A 309 -20.42 7.55 20.30
N VAL A 310 -21.00 6.73 19.42
CA VAL A 310 -21.49 5.37 19.77
C VAL A 310 -20.34 4.43 20.14
N LEU A 311 -19.23 4.51 19.44
CA LEU A 311 -18.07 3.62 19.67
C LEU A 311 -17.21 4.03 20.87
N ARG A 312 -17.15 5.32 21.20
CA ARG A 312 -16.26 5.90 22.22
C ARG A 312 -16.36 5.23 23.59
N PRO A 313 -17.52 4.91 24.18
CA PRO A 313 -17.58 4.28 25.50
C PRO A 313 -16.89 2.91 25.56
N ALA A 314 -16.85 2.20 24.45
CA ALA A 314 -16.19 0.89 24.36
C ALA A 314 -14.75 0.95 23.83
N ALA A 315 -14.35 2.06 23.23
CA ALA A 315 -13.02 2.26 22.66
C ALA A 315 -11.99 2.65 23.73
N ILE A 316 -10.73 2.36 23.45
CA ILE A 316 -9.60 2.84 24.25
C ILE A 316 -9.02 4.07 23.58
N THR A 317 -8.98 5.18 24.32
CA THR A 317 -8.29 6.41 23.90
C THR A 317 -7.11 6.69 24.82
N VAL A 318 -6.07 7.37 24.29
CA VAL A 318 -4.82 7.65 24.98
C VAL A 318 -4.45 9.10 24.77
N ALA A 319 -4.69 9.93 25.81
CA ALA A 319 -4.37 11.36 25.78
C ALA A 319 -2.85 11.60 25.67
N ARG A 320 -2.48 12.78 25.20
CA ARG A 320 -1.09 13.23 25.17
C ARG A 320 -0.55 13.37 26.59
N GLY A 321 0.62 12.78 26.86
CA GLY A 321 1.23 12.80 28.21
C GLY A 321 0.72 11.72 29.16
N ALA A 322 -0.32 10.95 28.81
CA ALA A 322 -0.77 9.85 29.63
C ALA A 322 0.33 8.79 29.80
N LYS A 323 0.53 8.32 31.03
CA LYS A 323 1.42 7.17 31.30
C LYS A 323 0.79 5.92 30.66
N LEU A 324 1.50 5.35 29.70
CA LEU A 324 1.05 4.14 29.02
C LEU A 324 1.15 2.95 29.99
N SER A 325 0.02 2.49 30.54
CA SER A 325 -0.03 1.27 31.34
C SER A 325 0.36 0.07 30.49
N LYS A 326 1.18 -0.84 31.03
CA LYS A 326 1.54 -2.08 30.30
C LYS A 326 0.26 -2.89 30.02
N PRO A 327 0.04 -3.37 28.78
CA PRO A 327 -1.09 -4.24 28.48
C PRO A 327 -0.94 -5.52 29.32
N ARG A 328 -1.96 -5.85 30.10
CA ARG A 328 -2.02 -7.14 30.81
C ARG A 328 -2.50 -8.18 29.80
N LEU A 329 -1.57 -8.87 29.16
CA LEU A 329 -1.91 -9.93 28.21
C LEU A 329 -2.86 -10.94 28.89
N PHE A 330 -3.98 -11.24 28.23
CA PHE A 330 -5.01 -12.17 28.73
C PHE A 330 -5.71 -11.77 30.03
N ALA A 331 -5.71 -10.51 30.44
CA ALA A 331 -6.46 -10.06 31.62
C ALA A 331 -7.97 -10.37 31.53
N PHE A 332 -8.51 -10.47 30.30
CA PHE A 332 -9.91 -10.85 30.07
C PHE A 332 -10.21 -12.32 30.44
N LEU A 333 -9.21 -13.21 30.45
CA LEU A 333 -9.38 -14.60 30.88
C LEU A 333 -9.52 -14.73 32.41
N LYS A 334 -9.04 -13.74 33.18
CA LYS A 334 -9.17 -13.68 34.61
C LYS A 334 -10.45 -13.01 35.12
N ARG A 335 -11.19 -12.30 34.23
CA ARG A 335 -12.47 -11.65 34.59
C ARG A 335 -13.62 -12.65 34.55
N ARG A 336 -13.72 -13.54 35.50
CA ARG A 336 -15.00 -14.03 36.03
C ARG A 336 -15.36 -13.16 37.22
N ARG A 337 -16.52 -12.48 37.14
CA ARG A 337 -17.29 -11.70 38.13
C ARG A 337 -16.92 -10.23 38.35
N ASN A 338 -17.91 -9.42 37.97
CA ASN A 338 -18.38 -8.16 38.55
C ASN A 338 -17.34 -7.13 39.04
N GLN A 339 -17.04 -6.16 38.14
CA GLN A 339 -16.90 -4.77 38.58
C GLN A 339 -17.44 -3.85 37.50
N PRO A 340 -18.26 -2.83 37.85
CA PRO A 340 -18.66 -1.79 36.92
C PRO A 340 -17.44 -1.00 36.49
N VAL A 341 -17.35 -0.72 35.19
CA VAL A 341 -16.33 0.16 34.65
C VAL A 341 -16.71 1.58 35.04
N ASN A 342 -15.98 2.18 35.98
CA ASN A 342 -16.03 3.62 36.21
C ASN A 342 -15.52 4.33 34.95
N ASN A 343 -16.43 4.76 34.10
CA ASN A 343 -16.19 5.71 33.02
C ASN A 343 -16.34 7.11 33.58
N GLU A 344 -15.36 7.57 34.36
CA GLU A 344 -15.25 9.02 34.63
C GLU A 344 -14.68 9.70 33.40
N LEU A 345 -15.55 10.14 32.57
CA LEU A 345 -15.58 11.31 31.68
C LEU A 345 -16.72 11.09 30.68
N GLN A 346 -17.95 11.33 31.16
CA GLN A 346 -19.11 11.52 30.26
C GLN A 346 -18.92 12.85 29.53
N TRP A 347 -18.41 12.78 28.31
CA TRP A 347 -18.49 13.89 27.41
C TRP A 347 -19.92 13.92 26.81
N ALA A 348 -20.63 14.99 27.03
CA ALA A 348 -21.89 15.28 26.37
C ALA A 348 -21.65 16.23 25.19
N PRO A 349 -22.24 15.99 24.02
CA PRO A 349 -22.17 16.94 22.91
C PRO A 349 -22.87 18.25 23.31
N PRO A 350 -22.44 19.41 22.76
CA PRO A 350 -23.19 20.63 22.91
C PRO A 350 -24.62 20.45 22.38
N GLN A 351 -25.57 20.87 23.16
CA GLN A 351 -26.97 20.91 22.69
C GLN A 351 -27.08 21.97 21.60
N ALA A 352 -27.71 21.61 20.46
CA ALA A 352 -27.88 22.48 19.31
C ALA A 352 -28.81 23.66 19.61
#